data_da2e62fffe6cafbb22402e6f36a4c2a3
#
_entry.id   da2e62fffe6cafbb22402e6f36a4c2a3
#
_cell.length_a   1.000
_cell.length_b   1.000
_cell.length_c   1.000
_cell.angle_alpha   90.00
_cell.angle_beta   90.00
_cell.angle_gamma   90.00
#
_symmetry.space_group_name_H-M   'P 1'
#
loop_
_entity.id
_entity.type
_entity.pdbx_description
1 polymer ?
#
loop_
_entity_poly.entity_id
_entity_poly.type
_entity_poly.pdbx_seq_one_letter_code
_entity_poly.pdbx_strand_id
1 'polypeptide(L)'
;IDFILFAGVRPGMRVLDVSAGGGYTSQLLALAVGPSGTVYAQTPRPGETLTKRLADHPQSNLVLVTRPFDDLVPDDAPKLDLVTLVLNYHDISYLPVDRARMNARIFAALKPGGRYVIVDHSGRPGTGITEGRTLHRIDEAVVRDEVRKAGFVLDAEGDFLRNPADARDDASGQPKVPTDKFVLRFVKPR
;
A
#
# COMPACT_ATOMS: atom_id res chain seq x y z
N ILE A 1 4.39 -14.77 -2.74
CA ILE A 1 3.20 -15.39 -3.40
C ILE A 1 1.94 -15.05 -2.61
N ASP A 2 1.89 -15.23 -1.30
CA ASP A 2 0.69 -15.08 -0.45
C ASP A 2 0.05 -13.69 -0.57
N PHE A 3 0.86 -12.62 -0.61
CA PHE A 3 0.37 -11.26 -0.83
C PHE A 3 -0.38 -11.12 -2.18
N ILE A 4 0.17 -11.63 -3.27
CA ILE A 4 -0.44 -11.57 -4.61
C ILE A 4 -1.78 -12.32 -4.65
N LEU A 5 -1.82 -13.50 -4.03
CA LEU A 5 -3.04 -14.30 -3.89
C LEU A 5 -4.08 -13.60 -3.02
N PHE A 6 -3.66 -13.10 -1.86
CA PHE A 6 -4.54 -12.37 -0.94
C PHE A 6 -5.11 -11.10 -1.58
N ALA A 7 -4.29 -10.31 -2.27
CA ALA A 7 -4.74 -9.13 -2.99
C ALA A 7 -5.70 -9.48 -4.14
N GLY A 8 -5.67 -10.73 -4.60
CA GLY A 8 -6.49 -11.24 -5.69
C GLY A 8 -6.11 -10.63 -7.04
N VAL A 9 -4.80 -10.45 -7.24
CA VAL A 9 -4.26 -9.96 -8.51
C VAL A 9 -4.59 -10.94 -9.63
N ARG A 10 -4.99 -10.41 -10.80
CA ARG A 10 -5.34 -11.20 -11.98
C ARG A 10 -4.75 -10.55 -13.24
N PRO A 11 -4.47 -11.34 -14.29
CA PRO A 11 -4.08 -10.79 -15.57
C PRO A 11 -5.06 -9.73 -16.09
N GLY A 12 -4.52 -8.67 -16.67
CA GLY A 12 -5.30 -7.57 -17.24
C GLY A 12 -5.74 -6.49 -16.27
N MET A 13 -5.48 -6.64 -14.96
CA MET A 13 -5.83 -5.62 -13.96
C MET A 13 -5.04 -4.33 -14.13
N ARG A 14 -5.68 -3.21 -13.76
CA ARG A 14 -5.04 -1.91 -13.52
C ARG A 14 -4.82 -1.74 -12.02
N VAL A 15 -3.56 -1.61 -11.62
CA VAL A 15 -3.15 -1.55 -10.22
C VAL A 15 -2.39 -0.26 -9.95
N LEU A 16 -2.67 0.40 -8.83
CA LEU A 16 -1.86 1.49 -8.29
C LEU A 16 -1.10 0.96 -7.06
N ASP A 17 0.21 1.01 -7.11
CA ASP A 17 1.09 0.73 -5.97
C ASP A 17 1.52 2.07 -5.37
N VAL A 18 0.89 2.43 -4.25
CA VAL A 18 1.12 3.70 -3.54
C VAL A 18 2.41 3.61 -2.75
N SER A 19 3.22 4.65 -2.84
CA SER A 19 4.55 4.67 -2.21
C SER A 19 5.42 3.50 -2.65
N ALA A 20 5.67 3.40 -3.94
CA ALA A 20 6.37 2.28 -4.57
C ALA A 20 7.78 1.99 -4.01
N GLY A 21 8.36 2.91 -3.21
CA GLY A 21 9.66 2.74 -2.56
C GLY A 21 10.76 2.41 -3.56
N GLY A 22 11.41 1.27 -3.38
CA GLY A 22 12.42 0.76 -4.33
C GLY A 22 11.83 -0.02 -5.52
N GLY A 23 10.50 -0.09 -5.69
CA GLY A 23 9.81 -0.69 -6.84
C GLY A 23 9.66 -2.21 -6.82
N TYR A 24 10.05 -2.89 -5.73
CA TYR A 24 9.96 -4.35 -5.67
C TYR A 24 8.52 -4.86 -5.78
N THR A 25 7.60 -4.31 -4.99
CA THR A 25 6.18 -4.68 -5.04
C THR A 25 5.58 -4.36 -6.41
N SER A 26 5.87 -3.18 -6.95
CA SER A 26 5.39 -2.76 -8.27
C SER A 26 5.82 -3.74 -9.38
N GLN A 27 7.07 -4.22 -9.36
CA GLN A 27 7.55 -5.23 -10.32
C GLN A 27 6.81 -6.56 -10.20
N LEU A 28 6.62 -7.05 -8.96
CA LEU A 28 5.87 -8.29 -8.73
C LEU A 28 4.43 -8.19 -9.22
N LEU A 29 3.78 -7.03 -8.96
CA LEU A 29 2.44 -6.76 -9.45
C LEU A 29 2.40 -6.71 -11.00
N ALA A 30 3.39 -6.07 -11.64
CA ALA A 30 3.46 -5.98 -13.09
C ALA A 30 3.64 -7.35 -13.75
N LEU A 31 4.44 -8.24 -13.16
CA LEU A 31 4.54 -9.65 -13.58
C LEU A 31 3.21 -10.38 -13.43
N ALA A 32 2.51 -10.18 -12.31
CA ALA A 32 1.27 -10.88 -12.01
C ALA A 32 0.09 -10.42 -12.89
N VAL A 33 -0.02 -9.12 -13.21
CA VAL A 33 -1.07 -8.63 -14.11
C VAL A 33 -0.78 -8.93 -15.60
N GLY A 34 0.47 -9.25 -15.92
CA GLY A 34 0.88 -9.62 -17.28
C GLY A 34 0.79 -8.46 -18.29
N PRO A 35 1.07 -8.72 -19.57
CA PRO A 35 1.20 -7.68 -20.60
C PRO A 35 -0.10 -6.95 -20.94
N SER A 36 -1.25 -7.51 -20.60
CA SER A 36 -2.56 -6.87 -20.80
C SER A 36 -3.01 -5.99 -19.62
N GLY A 37 -2.31 -6.07 -18.48
CA GLY A 37 -2.54 -5.23 -17.32
C GLY A 37 -1.61 -4.01 -17.29
N THR A 38 -1.81 -3.15 -16.28
CA THR A 38 -0.94 -1.99 -16.04
C THR A 38 -0.75 -1.78 -14.56
N VAL A 39 0.50 -1.51 -14.14
CA VAL A 39 0.82 -1.12 -12.77
C VAL A 39 1.36 0.31 -12.77
N TYR A 40 0.75 1.15 -11.97
CA TYR A 40 1.20 2.51 -11.71
C TYR A 40 1.99 2.51 -10.40
N ALA A 41 3.31 2.68 -10.50
CA ALA A 41 4.21 2.82 -9.35
C ALA A 41 4.23 4.28 -8.91
N GLN A 42 3.44 4.62 -7.89
CA GLN A 42 3.32 6.00 -7.43
C GLN A 42 4.37 6.31 -6.35
N THR A 43 4.97 7.48 -6.46
CA THR A 43 5.79 8.08 -5.41
C THR A 43 5.79 9.61 -5.57
N PRO A 44 5.83 10.40 -4.48
CA PRO A 44 5.98 11.85 -4.59
C PRO A 44 7.33 12.28 -5.17
N ARG A 45 8.36 11.45 -4.93
CA ARG A 45 9.71 11.67 -5.44
C ARG A 45 10.38 10.32 -5.69
N PRO A 46 10.72 9.98 -6.93
CA PRO A 46 11.45 8.76 -7.24
C PRO A 46 12.87 8.83 -6.67
N GLY A 47 13.24 7.80 -5.90
CA GLY A 47 14.61 7.62 -5.41
C GLY A 47 15.49 6.89 -6.42
N GLU A 48 16.80 6.90 -6.20
CA GLU A 48 17.79 6.24 -7.06
C GLU A 48 17.53 4.74 -7.20
N THR A 49 17.16 4.05 -6.10
CA THR A 49 16.86 2.63 -6.11
C THR A 49 15.70 2.29 -7.06
N LEU A 50 14.63 3.10 -7.07
CA LEU A 50 13.50 2.91 -7.97
C LEU A 50 13.90 3.15 -9.43
N THR A 51 14.55 4.28 -9.71
CA THR A 51 14.98 4.62 -11.08
C THR A 51 15.95 3.60 -11.64
N LYS A 52 16.91 3.16 -10.84
CA LYS A 52 17.84 2.10 -11.25
C LYS A 52 17.11 0.78 -11.51
N ARG A 53 16.20 0.35 -10.63
CA ARG A 53 15.42 -0.86 -10.81
C ARG A 53 14.60 -0.84 -12.10
N LEU A 54 13.93 0.27 -12.39
CA LEU A 54 13.14 0.40 -13.62
C LEU A 54 14.00 0.37 -14.89
N ALA A 55 15.21 0.91 -14.82
CA ALA A 55 16.18 0.87 -15.92
C ALA A 55 16.79 -0.52 -16.13
N ASP A 56 17.17 -1.21 -15.05
CA ASP A 56 17.82 -2.52 -15.10
C ASP A 56 16.82 -3.64 -15.47
N HIS A 57 15.53 -3.46 -15.13
CA HIS A 57 14.49 -4.46 -15.32
C HIS A 57 13.24 -3.83 -15.95
N PRO A 58 13.29 -3.36 -17.19
CA PRO A 58 12.19 -2.67 -17.84
C PRO A 58 10.99 -3.60 -18.05
N GLN A 59 9.81 -3.09 -17.70
CA GLN A 59 8.53 -3.77 -17.92
C GLN A 59 7.60 -2.78 -18.61
N SER A 60 7.12 -3.09 -19.80
CA SER A 60 6.28 -2.18 -20.61
C SER A 60 4.94 -1.84 -19.98
N ASN A 61 4.50 -2.64 -19.02
CA ASN A 61 3.25 -2.49 -18.27
C ASN A 61 3.44 -1.86 -16.87
N LEU A 62 4.66 -1.37 -16.54
CA LEU A 62 4.98 -0.68 -15.29
C LEU A 62 5.26 0.79 -15.56
N VAL A 63 4.41 1.66 -15.05
CA VAL A 63 4.42 3.10 -15.29
C VAL A 63 4.75 3.85 -14.00
N LEU A 64 5.81 4.67 -14.03
CA LEU A 64 6.13 5.56 -12.90
C LEU A 64 5.16 6.74 -12.85
N VAL A 65 4.57 6.99 -11.68
CA VAL A 65 3.66 8.11 -11.42
C VAL A 65 4.22 8.98 -10.31
N THR A 66 4.74 10.16 -10.67
CA THR A 66 5.26 11.13 -9.69
C THR A 66 4.19 12.13 -9.31
N ARG A 67 3.48 11.85 -8.20
CA ARG A 67 2.37 12.68 -7.67
C ARG A 67 2.36 12.63 -6.14
N PRO A 68 1.85 13.68 -5.46
CA PRO A 68 1.72 13.68 -4.00
C PRO A 68 0.71 12.64 -3.51
N PHE A 69 0.81 12.26 -2.22
CA PHE A 69 -0.05 11.22 -1.63
C PHE A 69 -1.53 11.61 -1.55
N ASP A 70 -1.85 12.87 -1.42
CA ASP A 70 -3.23 13.38 -1.38
C ASP A 70 -3.82 13.72 -2.77
N ASP A 71 -3.05 13.47 -3.84
CA ASP A 71 -3.48 13.60 -5.24
C ASP A 71 -2.81 12.56 -6.15
N LEU A 72 -3.01 11.28 -5.83
CA LEU A 72 -2.30 10.12 -6.38
C LEU A 72 -2.49 9.89 -7.87
N VAL A 73 -3.67 10.22 -8.40
CA VAL A 73 -4.05 9.96 -9.80
C VAL A 73 -4.82 11.16 -10.36
N PRO A 74 -4.67 11.47 -11.67
CA PRO A 74 -5.50 12.44 -12.35
C PRO A 74 -7.00 12.08 -12.25
N ASP A 75 -7.88 13.10 -12.32
CA ASP A 75 -9.33 12.89 -12.23
C ASP A 75 -9.88 12.08 -13.41
N ASP A 76 -9.27 12.20 -14.58
CA ASP A 76 -9.61 11.50 -15.83
C ASP A 76 -8.90 10.14 -15.98
N ALA A 77 -8.13 9.71 -14.98
CA ALA A 77 -7.43 8.43 -15.06
C ALA A 77 -8.43 7.25 -15.16
N PRO A 78 -8.07 6.21 -15.91
CA PRO A 78 -8.87 4.99 -15.96
C PRO A 78 -9.07 4.37 -14.58
N LYS A 79 -10.30 3.93 -14.28
CA LYS A 79 -10.60 3.31 -12.98
C LYS A 79 -9.76 2.06 -12.73
N LEU A 80 -9.31 1.93 -11.48
CA LEU A 80 -8.42 0.88 -11.01
C LEU A 80 -9.21 -0.34 -10.50
N ASP A 81 -8.61 -1.50 -10.61
CA ASP A 81 -9.12 -2.75 -10.03
C ASP A 81 -8.60 -2.97 -8.61
N LEU A 82 -7.36 -2.51 -8.36
CA LEU A 82 -6.65 -2.72 -7.10
C LEU A 82 -5.76 -1.51 -6.80
N VAL A 83 -5.71 -1.16 -5.52
CA VAL A 83 -4.68 -0.27 -4.96
C VAL A 83 -3.94 -1.02 -3.87
N THR A 84 -2.61 -0.89 -3.83
CA THR A 84 -1.75 -1.44 -2.77
C THR A 84 -1.00 -0.33 -2.07
N LEU A 85 -0.80 -0.45 -0.76
CA LEU A 85 0.08 0.37 0.04
C LEU A 85 0.83 -0.54 1.01
N VAL A 86 2.12 -0.75 0.75
CA VAL A 86 2.92 -1.76 1.44
C VAL A 86 4.05 -1.10 2.22
N LEU A 87 4.02 -1.29 3.55
CA LEU A 87 5.04 -0.85 4.50
C LEU A 87 5.35 0.65 4.45
N ASN A 88 4.31 1.48 4.28
CA ASN A 88 4.51 2.94 4.22
C ASN A 88 3.35 3.79 4.79
N TYR A 89 2.25 3.19 5.23
CA TYR A 89 1.17 3.97 5.85
C TYR A 89 1.65 4.65 7.14
N HIS A 90 2.49 3.94 7.92
CA HIS A 90 3.12 4.49 9.11
C HIS A 90 4.00 5.71 8.81
N ASP A 91 4.76 5.71 7.71
CA ASP A 91 5.58 6.84 7.29
C ASP A 91 4.71 8.03 6.83
N ILE A 92 3.66 7.77 6.06
CA ILE A 92 2.71 8.81 5.65
C ILE A 92 2.03 9.44 6.86
N SER A 93 1.86 8.71 7.97
CA SER A 93 1.15 9.17 9.16
C SER A 93 1.79 10.38 9.86
N TYR A 94 3.11 10.57 9.72
CA TYR A 94 3.82 11.71 10.32
C TYR A 94 4.27 12.76 9.29
N LEU A 95 3.98 12.54 8.00
CA LEU A 95 4.19 13.54 6.96
C LEU A 95 3.05 14.56 6.94
N PRO A 96 3.26 15.77 6.37
CA PRO A 96 2.21 16.76 6.19
C PRO A 96 1.27 16.36 5.04
N VAL A 97 0.63 15.22 5.16
CA VAL A 97 -0.30 14.63 4.18
C VAL A 97 -1.71 14.58 4.77
N ASP A 98 -2.69 15.06 4.03
CA ASP A 98 -4.09 14.83 4.36
C ASP A 98 -4.48 13.38 4.01
N ARG A 99 -4.36 12.47 4.99
CA ARG A 99 -4.68 11.05 4.80
C ARG A 99 -6.17 10.79 4.54
N ALA A 100 -7.06 11.65 5.04
CA ALA A 100 -8.48 11.55 4.73
C ALA A 100 -8.71 11.81 3.23
N ARG A 101 -8.08 12.85 2.69
CA ARG A 101 -8.10 13.15 1.25
C ARG A 101 -7.41 12.05 0.45
N MET A 102 -6.26 11.54 0.90
CA MET A 102 -5.57 10.40 0.25
C MET A 102 -6.51 9.20 0.10
N ASN A 103 -7.12 8.76 1.19
CA ASN A 103 -8.04 7.61 1.17
C ASN A 103 -9.29 7.88 0.33
N ALA A 104 -9.83 9.11 0.34
CA ALA A 104 -10.95 9.50 -0.51
C ALA A 104 -10.58 9.49 -2.01
N ARG A 105 -9.37 9.94 -2.38
CA ARG A 105 -8.85 9.86 -3.75
C ARG A 105 -8.68 8.41 -4.22
N ILE A 106 -8.16 7.53 -3.35
CA ILE A 106 -8.06 6.09 -3.62
C ILE A 106 -9.46 5.49 -3.84
N PHE A 107 -10.41 5.84 -2.96
CA PHE A 107 -11.79 5.38 -3.10
C PHE A 107 -12.40 5.82 -4.43
N ALA A 108 -12.22 7.08 -4.80
CA ALA A 108 -12.73 7.62 -6.06
C ALA A 108 -12.09 6.95 -7.29
N ALA A 109 -10.80 6.62 -7.23
CA ALA A 109 -10.06 6.01 -8.33
C ALA A 109 -10.45 4.55 -8.58
N LEU A 110 -10.91 3.82 -7.57
CA LEU A 110 -11.30 2.42 -7.68
C LEU A 110 -12.66 2.24 -8.37
N LYS A 111 -12.79 1.15 -9.13
CA LYS A 111 -14.09 0.63 -9.61
C LYS A 111 -14.96 0.21 -8.43
N PRO A 112 -16.31 0.19 -8.56
CA PRO A 112 -17.16 -0.56 -7.64
C PRO A 112 -16.70 -2.02 -7.54
N GLY A 113 -16.53 -2.57 -6.34
CA GLY A 113 -15.92 -3.88 -6.10
C GLY A 113 -14.40 -3.92 -6.20
N GLY A 114 -13.75 -2.80 -6.51
CA GLY A 114 -12.28 -2.66 -6.48
C GLY A 114 -11.73 -2.76 -5.06
N ARG A 115 -10.48 -3.19 -4.93
CA ARG A 115 -9.85 -3.51 -3.65
C ARG A 115 -8.76 -2.53 -3.28
N TYR A 116 -8.63 -2.27 -1.98
CA TYR A 116 -7.50 -1.55 -1.39
C TYR A 116 -6.83 -2.47 -0.38
N VAL A 117 -5.57 -2.84 -0.62
CA VAL A 117 -4.80 -3.75 0.24
C VAL A 117 -3.67 -2.98 0.90
N ILE A 118 -3.64 -3.06 2.23
CA ILE A 118 -2.64 -2.39 3.07
C ILE A 118 -1.88 -3.44 3.86
N VAL A 119 -0.57 -3.35 3.81
CA VAL A 119 0.35 -4.11 4.66
C VAL A 119 1.18 -3.11 5.44
N ASP A 120 1.24 -3.25 6.77
CA ASP A 120 2.16 -2.41 7.53
C ASP A 120 2.66 -3.08 8.81
N HIS A 121 3.74 -2.51 9.38
CA HIS A 121 4.30 -2.92 10.65
C HIS A 121 3.33 -2.60 11.79
N SER A 122 2.93 -3.62 12.54
CA SER A 122 2.01 -3.47 13.67
C SER A 122 2.66 -2.66 14.78
N GLY A 123 2.04 -1.55 15.15
CA GLY A 123 2.27 -0.84 16.39
C GLY A 123 1.56 -1.51 17.57
N ARG A 124 1.86 -1.08 18.77
CA ARG A 124 1.14 -1.54 19.97
C ARG A 124 -0.27 -0.96 19.97
N PRO A 125 -1.28 -1.73 20.40
CA PRO A 125 -2.65 -1.24 20.49
C PRO A 125 -2.74 0.03 21.36
N GLY A 126 -3.47 1.03 20.89
CA GLY A 126 -3.66 2.31 21.58
C GLY A 126 -2.56 3.34 21.38
N THR A 127 -1.47 3.02 20.65
CA THR A 127 -0.41 4.01 20.35
C THR A 127 -0.77 4.93 19.18
N GLY A 128 -1.79 4.60 18.44
CA GLY A 128 -2.22 5.44 17.32
C GLY A 128 -1.12 5.59 16.27
N ILE A 129 -0.75 6.85 15.98
CA ILE A 129 0.33 7.19 15.02
C ILE A 129 1.62 7.60 15.72
N THR A 130 1.68 7.60 17.07
CA THR A 130 2.80 8.18 17.81
C THR A 130 4.13 7.48 17.58
N GLU A 131 4.10 6.22 17.19
CA GLU A 131 5.27 5.38 16.92
C GLU A 131 5.70 5.39 15.44
N GLY A 132 4.94 6.05 14.56
CA GLY A 132 5.23 6.09 13.12
C GLY A 132 6.62 6.62 12.83
N ARG A 133 6.99 7.75 13.43
CA ARG A 133 8.29 8.40 13.18
C ARG A 133 9.47 7.75 13.91
N THR A 134 9.23 7.07 15.03
CA THR A 134 10.30 6.54 15.88
C THR A 134 10.56 5.06 15.66
N LEU A 135 9.50 4.26 15.66
CA LEU A 135 9.58 2.81 15.48
C LEU A 135 9.22 2.34 14.07
N HIS A 136 8.75 3.24 13.22
CA HIS A 136 8.19 2.89 11.89
C HIS A 136 7.11 1.81 12.02
N ARG A 137 6.15 2.06 12.93
CA ARG A 137 5.01 1.20 13.23
C ARG A 137 3.75 2.04 13.38
N ILE A 138 2.61 1.44 13.11
CA ILE A 138 1.30 2.10 13.26
C ILE A 138 0.31 1.16 13.93
N ASP A 139 -0.55 1.70 14.80
CA ASP A 139 -1.67 0.95 15.35
C ASP A 139 -2.66 0.60 14.23
N GLU A 140 -2.90 -0.69 14.06
CA GLU A 140 -3.80 -1.22 13.03
C GLU A 140 -5.20 -0.60 13.11
N ALA A 141 -5.68 -0.27 14.32
CA ALA A 141 -6.99 0.33 14.53
C ALA A 141 -7.13 1.70 13.83
N VAL A 142 -6.06 2.49 13.79
CA VAL A 142 -6.04 3.77 13.07
C VAL A 142 -6.27 3.57 11.58
N VAL A 143 -5.53 2.63 10.97
CA VAL A 143 -5.66 2.36 9.54
C VAL A 143 -7.07 1.87 9.20
N ARG A 144 -7.62 0.97 10.02
CA ARG A 144 -8.99 0.48 9.85
C ARG A 144 -10.02 1.61 9.91
N ASP A 145 -9.90 2.51 10.87
CA ASP A 145 -10.82 3.61 11.06
C ASP A 145 -10.74 4.64 9.91
N GLU A 146 -9.52 5.07 9.55
CA GLU A 146 -9.30 6.06 8.48
C GLU A 146 -9.79 5.55 7.12
N VAL A 147 -9.54 4.28 6.79
CA VAL A 147 -9.96 3.69 5.51
C VAL A 147 -11.48 3.49 5.48
N ARG A 148 -12.09 3.04 6.59
CA ARG A 148 -13.55 2.93 6.68
C ARG A 148 -14.25 4.29 6.56
N LYS A 149 -13.70 5.34 7.15
CA LYS A 149 -14.23 6.72 7.02
C LYS A 149 -14.23 7.22 5.58
N ALA A 150 -13.35 6.72 4.73
CA ALA A 150 -13.36 7.02 3.30
C ALA A 150 -14.43 6.24 2.50
N GLY A 151 -15.21 5.36 3.14
CA GLY A 151 -16.31 4.60 2.55
C GLY A 151 -15.99 3.14 2.22
N PHE A 152 -14.80 2.68 2.53
CA PHE A 152 -14.43 1.27 2.32
C PHE A 152 -15.03 0.34 3.36
N VAL A 153 -15.24 -0.93 2.96
CA VAL A 153 -15.61 -2.02 3.86
C VAL A 153 -14.46 -3.00 3.97
N LEU A 154 -14.11 -3.41 5.18
CA LEU A 154 -13.12 -4.46 5.40
C LEU A 154 -13.67 -5.79 4.86
N ASP A 155 -12.94 -6.40 3.93
CA ASP A 155 -13.34 -7.63 3.22
C ASP A 155 -12.59 -8.86 3.76
N ALA A 156 -11.30 -8.73 4.05
CA ALA A 156 -10.51 -9.83 4.60
C ALA A 156 -9.28 -9.32 5.36
N GLU A 157 -8.75 -10.21 6.20
CA GLU A 157 -7.49 -10.04 6.94
C GLU A 157 -6.56 -11.21 6.62
N GLY A 158 -5.27 -10.90 6.39
CA GLY A 158 -4.24 -11.93 6.19
C GLY A 158 -3.40 -12.12 7.45
N ASP A 159 -3.09 -13.37 7.77
CA ASP A 159 -2.27 -13.76 8.93
C ASP A 159 -0.84 -14.19 8.57
N PHE A 160 -0.55 -14.33 7.29
CA PHE A 160 0.72 -14.85 6.77
C PHE A 160 1.95 -13.97 7.06
N LEU A 161 1.77 -12.76 7.59
CA LEU A 161 2.84 -11.87 8.06
C LEU A 161 2.75 -11.57 9.56
N ARG A 162 1.86 -12.26 10.29
CA ARG A 162 1.77 -12.12 11.74
C ARG A 162 2.95 -12.82 12.42
N ASN A 163 3.49 -12.16 13.43
CA ASN A 163 4.51 -12.72 14.30
C ASN A 163 4.21 -12.41 15.77
N PRO A 164 3.61 -13.34 16.51
CA PRO A 164 3.28 -13.13 17.92
C PRO A 164 4.50 -12.99 18.85
N ALA A 165 5.70 -13.35 18.37
CA ALA A 165 6.94 -13.16 19.14
C ALA A 165 7.47 -11.72 19.09
N ASP A 166 6.95 -10.87 18.20
CA ASP A 166 7.32 -9.45 18.11
C ASP A 166 6.61 -8.66 19.20
N ALA A 167 7.35 -8.13 20.17
CA ALA A 167 6.84 -7.26 21.24
C ALA A 167 6.42 -5.86 20.73
N ARG A 168 6.75 -5.52 19.48
CA ARG A 168 6.45 -4.25 18.81
C ARG A 168 7.06 -3.02 19.49
N ASP A 169 8.18 -3.21 20.18
CA ASP A 169 8.91 -2.17 20.90
C ASP A 169 10.24 -1.77 20.24
N ASP A 170 10.66 -2.52 19.24
CA ASP A 170 11.83 -2.22 18.40
C ASP A 170 11.43 -1.48 17.11
N ALA A 171 12.36 -0.65 16.60
CA ALA A 171 12.20 -0.05 15.30
C ALA A 171 12.17 -1.11 14.19
N SER A 172 11.24 -0.99 13.24
CA SER A 172 11.02 -2.01 12.20
C SER A 172 12.22 -2.21 11.26
N GLY A 173 13.11 -1.20 11.16
CA GLY A 173 14.34 -1.29 10.36
C GLY A 173 15.48 -2.07 11.02
N GLN A 174 15.42 -2.31 12.33
CA GLN A 174 16.45 -3.04 13.10
C GLN A 174 15.77 -3.91 14.20
N PRO A 175 14.86 -4.80 13.83
CA PRO A 175 14.13 -5.58 14.81
C PRO A 175 14.96 -6.76 15.33
N LYS A 176 14.77 -7.12 16.61
CA LYS A 176 15.38 -8.33 17.23
C LYS A 176 14.78 -9.61 16.70
N VAL A 177 13.53 -9.59 16.29
CA VAL A 177 12.80 -10.69 15.65
C VAL A 177 12.07 -10.14 14.41
N PRO A 178 11.69 -10.94 13.42
CA PRO A 178 10.88 -10.48 12.31
C PRO A 178 9.65 -9.72 12.81
N THR A 179 9.41 -8.52 12.29
CA THR A 179 8.31 -7.67 12.75
C THR A 179 6.95 -8.29 12.47
N ASP A 180 6.03 -8.18 13.41
CA ASP A 180 4.61 -8.44 13.17
C ASP A 180 4.05 -7.41 12.18
N LYS A 181 3.27 -7.89 11.22
CA LYS A 181 2.61 -7.04 10.23
C LYS A 181 1.16 -7.43 10.08
N PHE A 182 0.30 -6.43 10.02
CA PHE A 182 -1.08 -6.64 9.60
C PHE A 182 -1.19 -6.59 8.07
N VAL A 183 -2.13 -7.35 7.56
CA VAL A 183 -2.51 -7.35 6.14
C VAL A 183 -4.01 -7.18 6.04
N LEU A 184 -4.46 -6.05 5.53
CA LEU A 184 -5.87 -5.70 5.46
C LEU A 184 -6.30 -5.56 3.99
N ARG A 185 -7.41 -6.19 3.63
CA ARG A 185 -8.05 -5.98 2.34
C ARG A 185 -9.41 -5.32 2.53
N PHE A 186 -9.55 -4.16 1.95
CA PHE A 186 -10.79 -3.42 1.89
C PHE A 186 -11.39 -3.49 0.49
N VAL A 187 -12.70 -3.35 0.40
CA VAL A 187 -13.43 -3.29 -0.86
C VAL A 187 -14.24 -1.99 -0.95
N LYS A 188 -14.27 -1.39 -2.12
CA LYS A 188 -15.22 -0.34 -2.45
C LYS A 188 -16.58 -1.00 -2.70
N PRO A 189 -17.65 -0.68 -1.97
CA PRO A 189 -18.98 -1.21 -2.21
C PRO A 189 -19.45 -1.04 -3.67
N ARG A 190 -20.35 -1.92 -4.11
CA ARG A 190 -20.97 -1.85 -5.44
C ARG A 190 -22.08 -0.82 -5.49
#